data_33323b3f9c2499332e09eeec531bfbce
#
_entry.id   33323b3f9c2499332e09eeec531bfbce
#
_cell.length_a   1.000
_cell.length_b   1.000
_cell.length_c   1.000
_cell.angle_alpha   90.00
_cell.angle_beta   90.00
_cell.angle_gamma   90.00
#
_symmetry.space_group_name_H-M   'P 1'
#
loop_
_entity.id
_entity.type
_entity.pdbx_description
1 polymer ?
#
loop_
_entity_poly.entity_id
_entity_poly.type
_entity_poly.pdbx_seq_one_letter_code
_entity_poly.pdbx_strand_id
1 'polypeptide(L)'
;MRYPRDLQGYGATPPDAVWPDGARIAVQFVVNYEEGGENSVLHGDAASEAFLSEIVGASAWPGKRHWNMESIYDYGARAGFWRLHRLFTERDMPVTVYGVATALQRSPAQVATP
;
A
#
# COMPACT_ATOMS: atom_id res chain seq x y z
N MET A 1 29.68 -24.31 -6.22
CA MET A 1 28.28 -23.84 -6.48
C MET A 1 28.38 -22.40 -6.94
N ARG A 2 27.77 -22.03 -8.09
CA ARG A 2 27.83 -20.64 -8.57
C ARG A 2 26.79 -19.83 -7.79
N TYR A 3 27.18 -18.64 -7.28
CA TYR A 3 26.24 -17.73 -6.63
C TYR A 3 25.17 -17.25 -7.63
N PRO A 4 23.88 -17.38 -7.34
CA PRO A 4 22.81 -17.18 -8.33
C PRO A 4 22.47 -15.72 -8.66
N ARG A 5 23.06 -14.76 -7.95
CA ARG A 5 22.84 -13.33 -8.17
C ARG A 5 24.08 -12.69 -8.76
N ASP A 6 23.90 -11.72 -9.66
CA ASP A 6 24.95 -10.81 -10.07
C ASP A 6 25.10 -9.69 -9.01
N LEU A 7 26.22 -9.69 -8.32
CA LEU A 7 26.55 -8.66 -7.31
C LEU A 7 27.60 -7.66 -7.79
N GLN A 8 28.07 -7.78 -9.05
CA GLN A 8 29.05 -6.85 -9.58
C GLN A 8 28.42 -5.52 -9.98
N GLY A 9 27.13 -5.54 -10.31
CA GLY A 9 26.39 -4.37 -10.75
C GLY A 9 26.95 -3.79 -12.05
N TYR A 10 26.80 -2.49 -12.21
CA TYR A 10 27.18 -1.79 -13.45
C TYR A 10 28.54 -1.07 -13.37
N GLY A 11 29.25 -1.19 -12.24
CA GLY A 11 30.51 -0.49 -12.00
C GLY A 11 30.32 1.04 -11.91
N ALA A 12 31.34 1.77 -12.38
CA ALA A 12 31.33 3.23 -12.34
C ALA A 12 30.47 3.89 -13.44
N THR A 13 30.03 3.12 -14.43
CA THR A 13 29.27 3.66 -15.57
C THR A 13 27.91 2.94 -15.62
N PRO A 14 26.88 3.46 -14.93
CA PRO A 14 25.55 2.88 -14.98
C PRO A 14 24.98 2.99 -16.40
N PRO A 15 24.09 2.08 -16.80
CA PRO A 15 23.44 2.16 -18.10
C PRO A 15 22.54 3.40 -18.19
N ASP A 16 22.50 4.01 -19.35
CA ASP A 16 21.53 5.05 -19.65
C ASP A 16 20.15 4.40 -19.87
N ALA A 17 19.18 4.79 -19.03
CA ALA A 17 17.82 4.29 -19.10
C ALA A 17 16.98 5.04 -20.14
N VAL A 18 17.39 5.12 -21.37
CA VAL A 18 16.71 5.85 -22.46
C VAL A 18 15.18 5.83 -22.30
N TRP A 19 14.65 6.85 -21.60
CA TRP A 19 13.20 6.95 -21.34
C TRP A 19 12.48 7.43 -22.61
N PRO A 20 11.20 7.02 -22.79
CA PRO A 20 10.40 7.49 -23.92
C PRO A 20 10.37 9.03 -24.02
N ASP A 21 10.27 9.52 -25.25
CA ASP A 21 10.15 10.97 -25.56
C ASP A 21 11.31 11.84 -25.04
N GLY A 22 12.47 11.23 -24.79
CA GLY A 22 13.63 11.95 -24.28
C GLY A 22 13.48 12.40 -22.83
N ALA A 23 12.57 11.80 -22.09
CA ALA A 23 12.38 12.09 -20.67
C ALA A 23 13.66 11.75 -19.86
N ARG A 24 13.94 12.57 -18.86
CA ARG A 24 15.13 12.42 -18.00
C ARG A 24 14.84 11.64 -16.74
N ILE A 25 13.56 11.47 -16.41
CA ILE A 25 13.06 10.77 -15.23
C ILE A 25 11.71 10.14 -15.52
N ALA A 26 11.44 8.97 -14.93
CA ALA A 26 10.11 8.39 -14.87
C ALA A 26 9.60 8.51 -13.42
N VAL A 27 8.38 8.99 -13.27
CA VAL A 27 7.71 9.10 -11.96
C VAL A 27 6.49 8.21 -11.96
N GLN A 28 6.41 7.32 -11.00
CA GLN A 28 5.25 6.47 -10.77
C GLN A 28 4.67 6.75 -9.39
N PHE A 29 3.39 7.10 -9.36
CA PHE A 29 2.65 7.20 -8.11
C PHE A 29 2.03 5.85 -7.79
N VAL A 30 2.17 5.42 -6.54
CA VAL A 30 1.62 4.17 -6.04
C VAL A 30 0.84 4.45 -4.77
N VAL A 31 -0.37 3.94 -4.70
CA VAL A 31 -1.20 3.96 -3.49
C VAL A 31 -1.34 2.53 -2.99
N ASN A 32 -0.91 2.27 -1.78
CA ASN A 32 -1.23 1.02 -1.10
C ASN A 32 -2.64 1.13 -0.54
N TYR A 33 -3.50 0.17 -0.87
CA TYR A 33 -4.84 0.06 -0.32
C TYR A 33 -4.92 -1.21 0.54
N GLU A 34 -4.82 -1.04 1.84
CA GLU A 34 -4.65 -2.13 2.81
C GLU A 34 -5.78 -2.18 3.85
N GLU A 35 -6.54 -1.11 3.99
CA GLU A 35 -7.62 -0.94 4.95
C GLU A 35 -8.73 -1.99 4.77
N GLY A 36 -8.91 -2.82 5.76
CA GLY A 36 -9.76 -4.00 5.71
C GLY A 36 -9.01 -5.30 5.44
N GLY A 37 -7.69 -5.23 5.18
CA GLY A 37 -6.80 -6.39 5.05
C GLY A 37 -5.98 -6.67 6.31
N GLU A 38 -6.02 -5.77 7.29
CA GLU A 38 -5.34 -5.93 8.58
C GLU A 38 -5.89 -7.11 9.38
N ASN A 39 -5.05 -7.67 10.25
CA ASN A 39 -5.48 -8.68 11.20
C ASN A 39 -6.45 -8.09 12.22
N SER A 40 -7.61 -8.69 12.36
CA SER A 40 -8.63 -8.29 13.34
C SER A 40 -9.50 -9.48 13.75
N VAL A 41 -9.85 -9.54 15.01
CA VAL A 41 -10.81 -10.55 15.50
C VAL A 41 -12.17 -10.41 14.82
N LEU A 42 -12.52 -9.24 14.32
CA LEU A 42 -13.73 -9.03 13.50
C LEU A 42 -13.65 -9.72 12.13
N HIS A 43 -12.46 -10.00 11.66
CA HIS A 43 -12.19 -10.74 10.42
C HIS A 43 -12.03 -12.22 10.63
N GLY A 44 -12.05 -12.69 11.89
CA GLY A 44 -11.83 -14.08 12.27
C GLY A 44 -10.38 -14.40 12.62
N ASP A 45 -9.51 -13.40 12.68
CA ASP A 45 -8.12 -13.59 13.07
C ASP A 45 -7.98 -13.80 14.57
N ALA A 46 -6.89 -14.47 14.99
CA ALA A 46 -6.65 -14.79 16.40
C ALA A 46 -6.31 -13.56 17.25
N ALA A 47 -5.86 -12.48 16.63
CA ALA A 47 -5.42 -11.25 17.31
C ALA A 47 -5.58 -10.02 16.41
N SER A 48 -5.40 -8.84 17.00
CA SER A 48 -5.32 -7.58 16.27
C SER A 48 -4.02 -7.45 15.49
N GLU A 49 -3.99 -6.54 14.52
CA GLU A 49 -2.78 -6.17 13.80
C GLU A 49 -1.70 -5.62 14.75
N ALA A 50 -0.44 -5.87 14.42
CA ALA A 50 0.69 -5.41 15.21
C ALA A 50 1.81 -4.80 14.34
N PHE A 51 1.86 -5.15 13.06
CA PHE A 51 3.01 -4.85 12.22
C PHE A 51 2.76 -3.69 11.24
N LEU A 52 1.61 -3.67 10.60
CA LEU A 52 1.27 -2.70 9.56
C LEU A 52 0.57 -1.49 10.16
N SER A 53 1.26 -0.72 11.01
CA SER A 53 0.70 0.51 11.58
C SER A 53 1.81 1.50 12.00
N GLU A 54 1.41 2.76 12.17
CA GLU A 54 2.28 3.83 12.67
C GLU A 54 2.42 3.81 14.20
N ILE A 55 1.80 2.87 14.89
CA ILE A 55 1.93 2.73 16.35
C ILE A 55 3.29 2.11 16.66
N VAL A 56 4.20 2.90 17.16
CA VAL A 56 5.54 2.42 17.54
C VAL A 56 5.44 1.39 18.65
N GLY A 57 6.01 0.21 18.42
CA GLY A 57 5.99 -0.88 19.41
C GLY A 57 4.61 -1.52 19.60
N ALA A 58 3.72 -1.40 18.61
CA ALA A 58 2.43 -2.08 18.65
C ALA A 58 2.60 -3.58 18.90
N SER A 59 1.76 -4.13 19.77
CA SER A 59 1.68 -5.57 20.00
C SER A 59 0.28 -6.09 19.64
N ALA A 60 0.22 -7.32 19.13
CA ALA A 60 -1.04 -7.97 18.87
C ALA A 60 -1.82 -8.22 20.18
N TRP A 61 -3.13 -8.00 20.15
CA TRP A 61 -4.04 -8.30 21.27
C TRP A 61 -4.81 -9.57 20.98
N PRO A 62 -4.40 -10.72 21.56
CA PRO A 62 -5.05 -12.00 21.32
C PRO A 62 -6.51 -11.98 21.77
N GLY A 63 -7.41 -12.43 20.90
CA GLY A 63 -8.84 -12.56 21.16
C GLY A 63 -9.57 -11.27 21.51
N LYS A 64 -8.96 -10.11 21.27
CA LYS A 64 -9.54 -8.81 21.62
C LYS A 64 -9.42 -7.81 20.47
N ARG A 65 -10.38 -6.89 20.40
CA ARG A 65 -10.32 -5.74 19.50
C ARG A 65 -9.30 -4.74 20.00
N HIS A 66 -8.60 -4.11 19.08
CA HIS A 66 -7.67 -3.02 19.35
C HIS A 66 -8.22 -1.72 18.73
N TRP A 67 -9.02 -0.98 19.48
CA TRP A 67 -9.75 0.19 18.99
C TRP A 67 -8.87 1.26 18.35
N ASN A 68 -7.70 1.52 18.93
CA ASN A 68 -6.77 2.47 18.38
C ASN A 68 -6.23 2.02 17.01
N MET A 69 -5.90 0.73 16.88
CA MET A 69 -5.47 0.14 15.61
C MET A 69 -6.60 0.24 14.56
N GLU A 70 -7.81 -0.18 14.91
CA GLU A 70 -8.96 -0.11 14.02
C GLU A 70 -9.23 1.32 13.55
N SER A 71 -9.10 2.33 14.42
CA SER A 71 -9.33 3.72 14.07
C SER A 71 -8.35 4.27 13.03
N ILE A 72 -7.11 3.76 12.99
CA ILE A 72 -6.12 4.13 11.98
C ILE A 72 -6.58 3.65 10.61
N TYR A 73 -6.96 2.38 10.50
CA TYR A 73 -7.46 1.80 9.26
C TYR A 73 -8.81 2.40 8.81
N ASP A 74 -9.69 2.72 9.77
CA ASP A 74 -10.98 3.36 9.48
C ASP A 74 -10.83 4.69 8.73
N TYR A 75 -9.85 5.50 9.08
CA TYR A 75 -9.61 6.77 8.39
C TYR A 75 -9.24 6.54 6.91
N GLY A 76 -8.33 5.62 6.64
CA GLY A 76 -7.89 5.29 5.28
C GLY A 76 -9.07 4.84 4.41
N ALA A 77 -9.85 3.88 4.91
CA ALA A 77 -11.02 3.36 4.21
C ALA A 77 -12.12 4.42 3.98
N ARG A 78 -12.40 5.27 4.98
CA ARG A 78 -13.53 6.22 4.95
C ARG A 78 -13.22 7.54 4.27
N ALA A 79 -12.01 8.04 4.42
CA ALA A 79 -11.63 9.37 3.98
C ALA A 79 -10.34 9.42 3.16
N GLY A 80 -9.31 8.69 3.56
CA GLY A 80 -7.98 8.73 2.97
C GLY A 80 -8.01 8.38 1.49
N PHE A 81 -8.62 7.25 1.13
CA PHE A 81 -8.77 6.84 -0.26
C PHE A 81 -9.41 7.94 -1.12
N TRP A 82 -10.53 8.49 -0.70
CA TRP A 82 -11.27 9.49 -1.48
C TRP A 82 -10.51 10.81 -1.62
N ARG A 83 -9.68 11.17 -0.64
CA ARG A 83 -8.80 12.33 -0.74
C ARG A 83 -7.72 12.10 -1.79
N LEU A 84 -7.07 10.94 -1.80
CA LEU A 84 -6.06 10.60 -2.79
C LEU A 84 -6.68 10.46 -4.17
N HIS A 85 -7.80 9.78 -4.30
CA HIS A 85 -8.53 9.65 -5.56
C HIS A 85 -8.81 11.03 -6.18
N ARG A 86 -9.39 11.96 -5.43
CA ARG A 86 -9.64 13.33 -5.92
C ARG A 86 -8.34 14.02 -6.32
N LEU A 87 -7.30 13.90 -5.51
CA LEU A 87 -6.00 14.53 -5.77
C LEU A 87 -5.43 14.11 -7.13
N PHE A 88 -5.43 12.82 -7.43
CA PHE A 88 -4.91 12.29 -8.68
C PHE A 88 -5.82 12.60 -9.87
N THR A 89 -7.13 12.45 -9.70
CA THR A 89 -8.12 12.75 -10.75
C THR A 89 -8.12 14.24 -11.14
N GLU A 90 -8.13 15.15 -10.17
CA GLU A 90 -8.13 16.59 -10.43
C GLU A 90 -6.86 17.09 -11.13
N ARG A 91 -5.77 16.31 -11.07
CA ARG A 91 -4.49 16.62 -11.70
C ARG A 91 -4.19 15.80 -12.93
N ASP A 92 -5.13 14.97 -13.36
CA ASP A 92 -4.94 14.05 -14.47
C ASP A 92 -3.62 13.21 -14.33
N MET A 93 -3.37 12.74 -13.11
CA MET A 93 -2.15 11.99 -12.81
C MET A 93 -2.49 10.50 -12.68
N PRO A 94 -1.89 9.63 -13.51
CA PRO A 94 -2.08 8.19 -13.38
C PRO A 94 -1.46 7.68 -12.08
N VAL A 95 -2.14 6.72 -11.45
CA VAL A 95 -1.70 6.08 -10.21
C VAL A 95 -1.85 4.57 -10.32
N THR A 96 -0.91 3.84 -9.76
CA THR A 96 -1.01 2.39 -9.58
C THR A 96 -1.53 2.10 -8.17
N VAL A 97 -2.52 1.23 -8.06
CA VAL A 97 -3.03 0.80 -6.76
C VAL A 97 -2.51 -0.60 -6.44
N TYR A 98 -1.80 -0.74 -5.33
CA TYR A 98 -1.47 -2.02 -4.72
C TYR A 98 -2.54 -2.32 -3.67
N GLY A 99 -3.50 -3.16 -4.07
CA GLY A 99 -4.64 -3.49 -3.22
C GLY A 99 -4.50 -4.87 -2.58
N VAL A 100 -4.65 -4.93 -1.26
CA VAL A 100 -4.84 -6.20 -0.56
C VAL A 100 -6.20 -6.78 -0.95
N ALA A 101 -6.23 -8.02 -1.44
CA ALA A 101 -7.44 -8.62 -2.00
C ALA A 101 -8.64 -8.60 -1.04
N THR A 102 -8.42 -8.89 0.24
CA THR A 102 -9.47 -8.84 1.27
C THR A 102 -9.95 -7.42 1.57
N ALA A 103 -9.07 -6.43 1.51
CA ALA A 103 -9.43 -5.03 1.64
C ALA A 103 -10.33 -4.57 0.48
N LEU A 104 -9.94 -4.90 -0.75
CA LEU A 104 -10.73 -4.60 -1.95
C LEU A 104 -12.10 -5.30 -1.92
N GLN A 105 -12.15 -6.55 -1.51
CA GLN A 105 -13.40 -7.30 -1.37
C GLN A 105 -14.39 -6.63 -0.41
N ARG A 106 -13.88 -5.99 0.64
CA ARG A 106 -14.68 -5.27 1.65
C ARG A 106 -15.04 -3.85 1.24
N SER A 107 -14.46 -3.36 0.15
CA SER A 107 -14.57 -1.96 -0.29
C SER A 107 -15.07 -1.83 -1.73
N PRO A 108 -16.27 -2.34 -2.06
CA PRO A 108 -16.75 -2.38 -3.44
C PRO A 108 -16.93 -1.00 -4.07
N ALA A 109 -17.22 0.03 -3.29
CA ALA A 109 -17.35 1.39 -3.81
C ALA A 109 -16.01 1.94 -4.32
N GLN A 110 -14.92 1.68 -3.63
CA GLN A 110 -13.57 2.06 -4.04
C GLN A 110 -13.13 1.29 -5.28
N VAL A 111 -13.44 -0.02 -5.34
CA VAL A 111 -13.12 -0.86 -6.51
C VAL A 111 -13.86 -0.41 -7.77
N ALA A 112 -15.07 0.07 -7.64
CA ALA A 112 -15.89 0.54 -8.76
C ALA A 112 -15.50 1.94 -9.27
N THR A 113 -14.55 2.59 -8.62
CA THR A 113 -14.11 3.95 -8.98
C THR A 113 -13.18 3.89 -10.20
N PRO A 114 -13.41 4.71 -11.23
CA PRO A 114 -12.58 4.74 -12.44
C PRO A 114 -11.17 5.28 -12.19
#